data_5927f82a5a2729c24680829a628823d4
#
_entry.id   5927f82a5a2729c24680829a628823d4
#
_cell.length_a   1.000
_cell.length_b   1.000
_cell.length_c   1.000
_cell.angle_alpha   90.00
_cell.angle_beta   90.00
_cell.angle_gamma   90.00
#
_symmetry.space_group_name_H-M   'P 1'
#
loop_
_entity.id
_entity.type
_entity.pdbx_description
1 polymer ?
#
loop_
_entity_poly.entity_id
_entity_poly.type
_entity_poly.pdbx_seq_one_letter_code
_entity_poly.pdbx_strand_id
1 'polypeptide(L)'
;AAGNAAAATVIQYTCPAMVILWVSLKNRKIPARGELLAVVLAIAGVFLLVTGGDIHRISVPAACVYLALASALFFAVCAVYPKHLMTVMDNSFILAIGMFTGAISAWLIDPVTDYSGFFQRSVLFDSFWIVICGTVVAFTCYNAGLHYLSEAQASVTATVEPAVSVIASFFLFDVRFDSLQALGILLVILAIAAPGLV
;
A
#
# COMPACT_ATOMS: atom_id res chain seq x y z
N ALA A 1 -13.48 -16.26 1.57
CA ALA A 1 -13.23 -14.82 1.81
C ALA A 1 -11.75 -14.51 2.04
N ALA A 2 -11.02 -15.31 2.88
CA ALA A 2 -9.60 -15.06 3.19
C ALA A 2 -8.67 -15.17 1.96
N GLY A 3 -8.92 -16.11 1.05
CA GLY A 3 -8.15 -16.25 -0.18
C GLY A 3 -8.28 -15.06 -1.13
N ASN A 4 -9.43 -14.40 -1.15
CA ASN A 4 -9.64 -13.21 -1.96
C ASN A 4 -8.88 -12.00 -1.42
N ALA A 5 -8.76 -11.84 -0.10
CA ALA A 5 -8.00 -10.75 0.51
C ALA A 5 -6.50 -10.88 0.23
N ALA A 6 -5.93 -12.08 0.36
CA ALA A 6 -4.53 -12.33 0.06
C ALA A 6 -4.17 -12.00 -1.39
N ALA A 7 -4.98 -12.48 -2.33
CA ALA A 7 -4.79 -12.19 -3.75
C ALA A 7 -4.93 -10.70 -4.07
N ALA A 8 -5.93 -10.02 -3.51
CA ALA A 8 -6.13 -8.59 -3.70
C ALA A 8 -4.90 -7.81 -3.21
N THR A 9 -4.34 -8.17 -2.05
CA THR A 9 -3.13 -7.56 -1.49
C THR A 9 -1.94 -7.73 -2.43
N VAL A 10 -1.65 -8.95 -2.90
CA VAL A 10 -0.53 -9.19 -3.83
C VAL A 10 -0.68 -8.36 -5.11
N ILE A 11 -1.89 -8.31 -5.68
CA ILE A 11 -2.15 -7.54 -6.89
C ILE A 11 -2.02 -6.04 -6.61
N GLN A 12 -2.49 -5.53 -5.48
CA GLN A 12 -2.37 -4.12 -5.10
C GLN A 12 -0.91 -3.69 -4.96
N TYR A 13 -0.03 -4.56 -4.48
CA TYR A 13 1.41 -4.29 -4.38
C TYR A 13 2.16 -4.34 -5.73
N THR A 14 1.46 -4.46 -6.86
CA THR A 14 2.01 -4.08 -8.17
C THR A 14 2.05 -2.55 -8.37
N CYS A 15 1.47 -1.77 -7.45
CA CYS A 15 1.46 -0.30 -7.47
C CYS A 15 2.85 0.32 -7.70
N PRO A 16 3.95 -0.08 -7.05
CA PRO A 16 5.28 0.49 -7.32
C PRO A 16 5.71 0.34 -8.78
N ALA A 17 5.35 -0.77 -9.44
CA ALA A 17 5.61 -0.95 -10.87
C ALA A 17 4.83 0.07 -11.71
N MET A 18 3.57 0.32 -11.37
CA MET A 18 2.73 1.32 -12.05
C MET A 18 3.27 2.73 -11.83
N VAL A 19 3.74 3.07 -10.61
CA VAL A 19 4.37 4.36 -10.30
C VAL A 19 5.63 4.58 -11.14
N ILE A 20 6.53 3.60 -11.17
CA ILE A 20 7.77 3.68 -11.95
C ILE A 20 7.45 3.84 -13.45
N LEU A 21 6.51 3.06 -13.97
CA LEU A 21 6.09 3.18 -15.36
C LEU A 21 5.52 4.57 -15.67
N TRP A 22 4.65 5.08 -14.80
CA TRP A 22 4.07 6.42 -14.93
C TRP A 22 5.14 7.51 -14.93
N VAL A 23 6.03 7.50 -13.94
CA VAL A 23 7.11 8.50 -13.81
C VAL A 23 8.07 8.44 -15.00
N SER A 24 8.39 7.24 -15.47
CA SER A 24 9.26 7.03 -16.63
C SER A 24 8.64 7.56 -17.92
N LEU A 25 7.35 7.28 -18.15
CA LEU A 25 6.61 7.80 -19.31
C LEU A 25 6.49 9.32 -19.25
N LYS A 26 6.15 9.88 -18.10
CA LYS A 26 6.03 11.34 -17.91
C LYS A 26 7.34 12.06 -18.14
N ASN A 27 8.44 11.53 -17.64
CA ASN A 27 9.76 12.13 -17.73
C ASN A 27 10.51 11.73 -19.01
N ARG A 28 9.97 10.82 -19.82
CA ARG A 28 10.61 10.23 -21.01
C ARG A 28 12.01 9.66 -20.70
N LYS A 29 12.17 9.07 -19.54
CA LYS A 29 13.42 8.46 -19.06
C LYS A 29 13.20 6.97 -18.78
N ILE A 30 14.22 6.17 -19.10
CA ILE A 30 14.22 4.75 -18.74
C ILE A 30 14.42 4.65 -17.23
N PRO A 31 13.66 3.77 -16.50
CA PRO A 31 13.85 3.55 -15.09
C PRO A 31 15.29 3.14 -14.75
N ALA A 32 15.78 3.58 -13.60
CA ALA A 32 17.07 3.12 -13.11
C ALA A 32 17.03 1.60 -12.83
N ARG A 33 18.15 0.93 -13.01
CA ARG A 33 18.23 -0.53 -12.75
C ARG A 33 17.87 -0.88 -11.32
N GLY A 34 18.25 -0.02 -10.36
CA GLY A 34 17.88 -0.19 -8.96
C GLY A 34 16.38 -0.09 -8.71
N GLU A 35 15.65 0.79 -9.42
CA GLU A 35 14.20 0.89 -9.34
C GLU A 35 13.51 -0.37 -9.89
N LEU A 36 13.98 -0.90 -11.02
CA LEU A 36 13.45 -2.14 -11.58
C LEU A 36 13.70 -3.33 -10.65
N LEU A 37 14.91 -3.43 -10.11
CA LEU A 37 15.25 -4.48 -9.14
C LEU A 37 14.37 -4.37 -7.88
N ALA A 38 14.19 -3.16 -7.37
CA ALA A 38 13.32 -2.89 -6.21
C ALA A 38 11.89 -3.41 -6.43
N VAL A 39 11.30 -3.14 -7.60
CA VAL A 39 9.94 -3.62 -7.92
C VAL A 39 9.87 -5.14 -7.97
N VAL A 40 10.83 -5.79 -8.63
CA VAL A 40 10.85 -7.27 -8.72
C VAL A 40 10.97 -7.88 -7.32
N LEU A 41 11.88 -7.36 -6.49
CA LEU A 41 12.05 -7.84 -5.11
C LEU A 41 10.82 -7.57 -4.25
N ALA A 42 10.18 -6.40 -4.39
CA ALA A 42 8.97 -6.05 -3.64
C ALA A 42 7.81 -6.98 -4.00
N ILE A 43 7.53 -7.20 -5.29
CA ILE A 43 6.45 -8.07 -5.74
C ILE A 43 6.70 -9.51 -5.29
N ALA A 44 7.92 -10.04 -5.49
CA ALA A 44 8.28 -11.40 -5.07
C ALA A 44 8.19 -11.54 -3.54
N GLY A 45 8.67 -10.55 -2.79
CA GLY A 45 8.61 -10.53 -1.33
C GLY A 45 7.19 -10.53 -0.79
N VAL A 46 6.32 -9.64 -1.30
CA VAL A 46 4.90 -9.58 -0.91
C VAL A 46 4.17 -10.86 -1.32
N PHE A 47 4.46 -11.42 -2.48
CA PHE A 47 3.90 -12.69 -2.90
C PHE A 47 4.21 -13.81 -1.90
N LEU A 48 5.48 -14.01 -1.55
CA LEU A 48 5.89 -15.03 -0.58
C LEU A 48 5.31 -14.78 0.81
N LEU A 49 5.30 -13.52 1.24
CA LEU A 49 4.79 -13.12 2.54
C LEU A 49 3.30 -13.45 2.71
N VAL A 50 2.49 -13.11 1.71
CA VAL A 50 1.02 -13.21 1.77
C VAL A 50 0.56 -14.64 1.48
N THR A 51 1.23 -15.35 0.57
CA THR A 51 0.80 -16.69 0.11
C THR A 51 1.54 -17.84 0.80
N GLY A 52 2.69 -17.57 1.40
CA GLY A 52 3.60 -18.63 1.87
C GLY A 52 4.15 -19.50 0.73
N GLY A 53 4.16 -18.96 -0.51
CA GLY A 53 4.58 -19.68 -1.72
C GLY A 53 3.50 -20.54 -2.38
N ASP A 54 2.30 -20.63 -1.81
CA ASP A 54 1.19 -21.41 -2.37
C ASP A 54 0.41 -20.58 -3.39
N ILE A 55 0.64 -20.85 -4.68
CA ILE A 55 -0.02 -20.16 -5.79
C ILE A 55 -1.54 -20.40 -5.84
N HIS A 56 -2.03 -21.51 -5.26
CA HIS A 56 -3.46 -21.81 -5.22
C HIS A 56 -4.24 -20.86 -4.31
N ARG A 57 -3.59 -20.17 -3.38
CA ARG A 57 -4.18 -19.11 -2.56
C ARG A 57 -4.58 -17.87 -3.35
N ILE A 58 -4.08 -17.73 -4.59
CA ILE A 58 -4.38 -16.61 -5.49
C ILE A 58 -5.57 -16.91 -6.41
N SER A 59 -6.17 -18.10 -6.34
CA SER A 59 -7.34 -18.44 -7.16
C SER A 59 -8.53 -17.55 -6.80
N VAL A 60 -8.80 -16.55 -7.65
CA VAL A 60 -9.85 -15.55 -7.45
C VAL A 60 -10.62 -15.33 -8.75
N PRO A 61 -11.91 -14.95 -8.67
CA PRO A 61 -12.69 -14.56 -9.83
C PRO A 61 -12.05 -13.41 -10.61
N ALA A 62 -12.16 -13.40 -11.93
CA ALA A 62 -11.61 -12.34 -12.77
C ALA A 62 -12.04 -10.92 -12.34
N ALA A 63 -13.26 -10.76 -11.87
CA ALA A 63 -13.77 -9.49 -11.35
C ALA A 63 -12.93 -8.97 -10.17
N CYS A 64 -12.48 -9.86 -9.27
CA CYS A 64 -11.60 -9.46 -8.14
C CYS A 64 -10.23 -9.00 -8.64
N VAL A 65 -9.70 -9.62 -9.69
CA VAL A 65 -8.42 -9.21 -10.31
C VAL A 65 -8.55 -7.81 -10.90
N TYR A 66 -9.61 -7.54 -11.66
CA TYR A 66 -9.84 -6.21 -12.26
C TYR A 66 -10.01 -5.13 -11.19
N LEU A 67 -10.76 -5.40 -10.12
CA LEU A 67 -10.95 -4.45 -9.02
C LEU A 67 -9.65 -4.20 -8.27
N ALA A 68 -8.84 -5.23 -8.02
CA ALA A 68 -7.55 -5.09 -7.37
C ALA A 68 -6.53 -4.31 -8.23
N LEU A 69 -6.50 -4.54 -9.56
CA LEU A 69 -5.68 -3.75 -10.48
C LEU A 69 -6.15 -2.30 -10.57
N ALA A 70 -7.46 -2.05 -10.60
CA ALA A 70 -8.00 -0.69 -10.54
C ALA A 70 -7.60 -0.01 -9.22
N SER A 71 -7.70 -0.69 -8.08
CA SER A 71 -7.22 -0.20 -6.78
C SER A 71 -5.73 0.14 -6.83
N ALA A 72 -4.88 -0.73 -7.39
CA ALA A 72 -3.44 -0.48 -7.53
C ALA A 72 -3.17 0.76 -8.40
N LEU A 73 -3.93 0.95 -9.49
CA LEU A 73 -3.81 2.12 -10.35
C LEU A 73 -4.21 3.42 -9.62
N PHE A 74 -5.34 3.42 -8.92
CA PHE A 74 -5.75 4.58 -8.11
C PHE A 74 -4.74 4.88 -7.00
N PHE A 75 -4.20 3.84 -6.37
CA PHE A 75 -3.15 4.01 -5.36
C PHE A 75 -1.87 4.61 -5.97
N ALA A 76 -1.49 4.20 -7.19
CA ALA A 76 -0.36 4.80 -7.91
C ALA A 76 -0.59 6.29 -8.21
N VAL A 77 -1.81 6.68 -8.59
CA VAL A 77 -2.18 8.10 -8.75
C VAL A 77 -2.02 8.85 -7.44
N CYS A 78 -2.54 8.29 -6.34
CA CYS A 78 -2.41 8.87 -4.99
C CYS A 78 -0.96 8.93 -4.50
N ALA A 79 -0.09 8.07 -4.99
CA ALA A 79 1.33 8.09 -4.65
C ALA A 79 2.11 9.20 -5.39
N VAL A 80 1.73 9.50 -6.64
CA VAL A 80 2.45 10.46 -7.49
C VAL A 80 1.89 11.88 -7.40
N TYR A 81 0.57 12.01 -7.35
CA TYR A 81 -0.11 13.30 -7.49
C TYR A 81 0.15 14.27 -6.34
N PRO A 82 0.20 13.87 -5.06
CA PRO A 82 0.45 14.78 -3.95
C PRO A 82 1.76 15.56 -4.08
N LYS A 83 2.82 14.94 -4.57
CA LYS A 83 4.12 15.63 -4.76
C LYS A 83 4.00 16.86 -5.67
N HIS A 84 3.18 16.78 -6.71
CA HIS A 84 2.91 17.93 -7.58
C HIS A 84 2.07 19.00 -6.88
N LEU A 85 1.05 18.59 -6.12
CA LEU A 85 0.19 19.53 -5.38
C LEU A 85 0.94 20.25 -4.25
N MET A 86 1.93 19.61 -3.63
CA MET A 86 2.73 20.18 -2.54
C MET A 86 3.57 21.38 -2.98
N THR A 87 3.68 21.67 -4.29
CA THR A 87 4.30 22.90 -4.79
C THR A 87 3.41 24.13 -4.65
N VAL A 88 2.10 23.94 -4.49
CA VAL A 88 1.09 25.03 -4.48
C VAL A 88 0.17 24.99 -3.27
N MET A 89 0.15 23.90 -2.51
CA MET A 89 -0.75 23.68 -1.38
C MET A 89 -0.02 23.00 -0.22
N ASP A 90 -0.48 23.29 1.00
CA ASP A 90 0.04 22.61 2.19
C ASP A 90 -0.38 21.13 2.22
N ASN A 91 0.52 20.28 2.72
CA ASN A 91 0.30 18.84 2.84
C ASN A 91 -0.99 18.50 3.61
N SER A 92 -1.27 19.20 4.70
CA SER A 92 -2.48 18.98 5.52
C SER A 92 -3.75 19.25 4.72
N PHE A 93 -3.73 20.26 3.85
CA PHE A 93 -4.88 20.61 3.00
C PHE A 93 -5.11 19.57 1.91
N ILE A 94 -4.04 19.08 1.27
CA ILE A 94 -4.11 18.01 0.28
C ILE A 94 -4.73 16.74 0.91
N LEU A 95 -4.26 16.38 2.11
CA LEU A 95 -4.76 15.22 2.83
C LEU A 95 -6.23 15.39 3.21
N ALA A 96 -6.61 16.56 3.73
CA ALA A 96 -8.00 16.84 4.13
C ALA A 96 -8.97 16.74 2.95
N ILE A 97 -8.65 17.33 1.81
CA ILE A 97 -9.47 17.24 0.59
C ILE A 97 -9.55 15.79 0.10
N GLY A 98 -8.41 15.09 0.06
CA GLY A 98 -8.37 13.70 -0.37
C GLY A 98 -9.25 12.79 0.50
N MET A 99 -9.16 12.91 1.82
CA MET A 99 -9.99 12.15 2.75
C MET A 99 -11.46 12.51 2.64
N PHE A 100 -11.80 13.80 2.54
CA PHE A 100 -13.18 14.27 2.44
C PHE A 100 -13.86 13.80 1.14
N THR A 101 -13.18 13.97 0.00
CA THR A 101 -13.69 13.50 -1.30
C THR A 101 -13.79 11.98 -1.35
N GLY A 102 -12.83 11.26 -0.77
CA GLY A 102 -12.85 9.81 -0.64
C GLY A 102 -14.04 9.34 0.20
N ALA A 103 -14.31 9.97 1.34
CA ALA A 103 -15.43 9.65 2.21
C ALA A 103 -16.79 9.87 1.51
N ILE A 104 -16.95 10.99 0.80
CA ILE A 104 -18.17 11.26 0.02
C ILE A 104 -18.36 10.22 -1.07
N SER A 105 -17.29 9.90 -1.82
CA SER A 105 -17.35 8.92 -2.90
C SER A 105 -17.70 7.52 -2.38
N ALA A 106 -17.10 7.10 -1.27
CA ALA A 106 -17.41 5.82 -0.63
C ALA A 106 -18.88 5.76 -0.16
N TRP A 107 -19.38 6.84 0.47
CA TRP A 107 -20.76 6.91 0.91
C TRP A 107 -21.77 6.91 -0.24
N LEU A 108 -21.44 7.52 -1.37
CA LEU A 108 -22.31 7.52 -2.56
C LEU A 108 -22.37 6.13 -3.24
N ILE A 109 -21.30 5.33 -3.16
CA ILE A 109 -21.25 3.99 -3.76
C ILE A 109 -21.94 2.97 -2.87
N ASP A 110 -21.68 3.00 -1.57
CA ASP A 110 -22.23 2.07 -0.58
C ASP A 110 -22.56 2.84 0.71
N PRO A 111 -23.77 3.44 0.76
CA PRO A 111 -24.17 4.22 1.93
C PRO A 111 -24.37 3.32 3.14
N VAL A 112 -23.65 3.65 4.22
CA VAL A 112 -23.87 3.01 5.51
C VAL A 112 -25.26 3.37 6.01
N THR A 113 -26.13 2.39 6.15
CA THR A 113 -27.53 2.56 6.60
C THR A 113 -27.76 2.09 8.03
N ASP A 114 -26.89 1.21 8.54
CA ASP A 114 -26.96 0.71 9.92
C ASP A 114 -25.76 1.21 10.75
N TYR A 115 -26.07 2.06 11.71
CA TYR A 115 -25.10 2.64 12.66
C TYR A 115 -25.20 2.01 14.07
N SER A 116 -25.99 0.95 14.25
CA SER A 116 -26.32 0.39 15.58
C SER A 116 -25.08 -0.06 16.38
N GLY A 117 -24.04 -0.55 15.68
CA GLY A 117 -22.78 -0.96 16.30
C GLY A 117 -21.75 0.16 16.46
N PHE A 118 -21.89 1.27 15.74
CA PHE A 118 -20.84 2.30 15.63
C PHE A 118 -20.55 3.01 16.95
N PHE A 119 -21.58 3.24 17.76
CA PHE A 119 -21.46 3.96 19.04
C PHE A 119 -20.99 3.10 20.22
N GLN A 120 -20.63 1.84 20.00
CA GLN A 120 -19.99 1.04 21.03
C GLN A 120 -18.61 1.61 21.37
N ARG A 121 -18.30 1.69 22.67
CA ARG A 121 -17.06 2.30 23.16
C ARG A 121 -15.79 1.65 22.58
N SER A 122 -15.79 0.33 22.41
CA SER A 122 -14.69 -0.41 21.77
C SER A 122 -14.51 -0.01 20.32
N VAL A 123 -15.60 0.06 19.55
CA VAL A 123 -15.57 0.42 18.12
C VAL A 123 -15.09 1.85 17.93
N LEU A 124 -15.55 2.79 18.78
CA LEU A 124 -15.08 4.18 18.72
C LEU A 124 -13.59 4.31 19.07
N PHE A 125 -13.12 3.56 20.07
CA PHE A 125 -11.72 3.55 20.45
C PHE A 125 -10.84 2.98 19.34
N ASP A 126 -11.21 1.84 18.77
CA ASP A 126 -10.48 1.20 17.67
C ASP A 126 -10.49 2.09 16.43
N SER A 127 -11.64 2.66 16.07
CA SER A 127 -11.79 3.60 14.95
C SER A 127 -10.94 4.84 15.12
N PHE A 128 -10.87 5.39 16.34
CA PHE A 128 -10.01 6.55 16.63
C PHE A 128 -8.55 6.25 16.31
N TRP A 129 -8.02 5.12 16.77
CA TRP A 129 -6.63 4.75 16.50
C TRP A 129 -6.37 4.44 15.03
N ILE A 130 -7.31 3.78 14.33
CA ILE A 130 -7.21 3.53 12.90
C ILE A 130 -7.15 4.86 12.13
N VAL A 131 -8.01 5.82 12.46
CA VAL A 131 -8.04 7.12 11.78
C VAL A 131 -6.78 7.92 12.10
N ILE A 132 -6.39 8.05 13.35
CA ILE A 132 -5.24 8.89 13.72
C ILE A 132 -3.93 8.25 13.26
N CYS A 133 -3.63 7.03 13.68
CA CYS A 133 -2.34 6.40 13.37
C CYS A 133 -2.29 5.81 11.97
N GLY A 134 -3.32 5.07 11.57
CA GLY A 134 -3.37 4.38 10.29
C GLY A 134 -3.67 5.29 9.09
N THR A 135 -4.24 6.46 9.33
CA THR A 135 -4.60 7.36 8.24
C THR A 135 -3.86 8.70 8.35
N VAL A 136 -4.16 9.52 9.35
CA VAL A 136 -3.62 10.89 9.42
C VAL A 136 -2.10 10.88 9.55
N VAL A 137 -1.55 10.16 10.53
CA VAL A 137 -0.10 10.10 10.76
C VAL A 137 0.58 9.40 9.59
N ALA A 138 0.08 8.26 9.14
CA ALA A 138 0.69 7.49 8.07
C ALA A 138 0.79 8.28 6.75
N PHE A 139 -0.30 8.89 6.29
CA PHE A 139 -0.28 9.70 5.06
C PHE A 139 0.49 11.00 5.22
N THR A 140 0.48 11.62 6.39
CA THR A 140 1.30 12.81 6.66
C THR A 140 2.79 12.45 6.57
N CYS A 141 3.21 11.35 7.18
CA CYS A 141 4.60 10.87 7.08
C CYS A 141 4.98 10.47 5.65
N TYR A 142 4.07 9.77 4.94
CA TYR A 142 4.29 9.41 3.54
C TYR A 142 4.52 10.65 2.67
N ASN A 143 3.62 11.62 2.75
CA ASN A 143 3.71 12.84 1.98
C ASN A 143 4.95 13.67 2.38
N ALA A 144 5.29 13.75 3.68
CA ALA A 144 6.53 14.41 4.13
C ALA A 144 7.77 13.71 3.55
N GLY A 145 7.76 12.38 3.43
CA GLY A 145 8.81 11.60 2.80
C GLY A 145 9.01 11.96 1.31
N LEU A 146 7.95 12.35 0.59
CA LEU A 146 8.02 12.75 -0.82
C LEU A 146 8.86 14.02 -1.06
N HIS A 147 9.16 14.81 -0.03
CA HIS A 147 10.11 15.92 -0.13
C HIS A 147 11.56 15.44 -0.30
N TYR A 148 11.88 14.25 0.20
CA TYR A 148 13.24 13.70 0.23
C TYR A 148 13.43 12.54 -0.74
N LEU A 149 12.36 11.85 -1.10
CA LEU A 149 12.36 10.66 -1.94
C LEU A 149 11.72 10.94 -3.31
N SER A 150 12.15 10.16 -4.31
CA SER A 150 11.38 10.08 -5.56
C SER A 150 10.06 9.35 -5.32
N GLU A 151 9.08 9.56 -6.20
CA GLU A 151 7.78 8.87 -6.13
C GLU A 151 7.95 7.34 -6.20
N ALA A 152 8.91 6.89 -7.01
CA ALA A 152 9.26 5.48 -7.12
C ALA A 152 9.82 4.92 -5.80
N GLN A 153 10.79 5.62 -5.18
CA GLN A 153 11.36 5.21 -3.91
C GLN A 153 10.32 5.20 -2.77
N ALA A 154 9.48 6.23 -2.69
CA ALA A 154 8.42 6.31 -1.69
C ALA A 154 7.41 5.16 -1.86
N SER A 155 7.01 4.85 -3.10
CA SER A 155 6.09 3.76 -3.41
C SER A 155 6.68 2.38 -3.05
N VAL A 156 7.96 2.14 -3.34
CA VAL A 156 8.65 0.89 -2.93
C VAL A 156 8.76 0.83 -1.40
N THR A 157 9.08 1.94 -0.74
CA THR A 157 9.17 1.98 0.74
C THR A 157 7.83 1.63 1.39
N ALA A 158 6.70 2.03 0.79
CA ALA A 158 5.38 1.65 1.30
C ALA A 158 5.14 0.14 1.31
N THR A 159 5.86 -0.66 0.52
CA THR A 159 5.75 -2.12 0.55
C THR A 159 6.28 -2.77 1.85
N VAL A 160 6.87 -1.99 2.76
CA VAL A 160 7.22 -2.46 4.11
C VAL A 160 5.97 -2.76 4.95
N GLU A 161 4.82 -2.16 4.62
CA GLU A 161 3.57 -2.31 5.38
C GLU A 161 3.18 -3.78 5.64
N PRO A 162 3.08 -4.68 4.64
CA PRO A 162 2.77 -6.07 4.90
C PRO A 162 3.84 -6.78 5.73
N ALA A 163 5.12 -6.43 5.58
CA ALA A 163 6.18 -7.01 6.39
C ALA A 163 6.02 -6.63 7.87
N VAL A 164 5.73 -5.35 8.15
CA VAL A 164 5.45 -4.87 9.51
C VAL A 164 4.19 -5.52 10.07
N SER A 165 3.12 -5.64 9.28
CA SER A 165 1.87 -6.28 9.69
C SER A 165 2.08 -7.74 10.09
N VAL A 166 2.90 -8.47 9.34
CA VAL A 166 3.24 -9.86 9.66
C VAL A 166 4.07 -9.93 10.95
N ILE A 167 5.11 -9.12 11.09
CA ILE A 167 5.94 -9.06 12.31
C ILE A 167 5.08 -8.69 13.53
N ALA A 168 4.20 -7.70 13.41
CA ALA A 168 3.26 -7.32 14.47
C ALA A 168 2.33 -8.49 14.86
N SER A 169 1.82 -9.24 13.88
CA SER A 169 0.98 -10.41 14.11
C SER A 169 1.70 -11.52 14.89
N PHE A 170 3.01 -11.68 14.68
CA PHE A 170 3.81 -12.59 15.47
C PHE A 170 3.84 -12.20 16.96
N PHE A 171 4.12 -10.93 17.25
CA PHE A 171 4.22 -10.47 18.64
C PHE A 171 2.87 -10.31 19.34
N LEU A 172 1.81 -9.95 18.61
CA LEU A 172 0.50 -9.67 19.19
C LEU A 172 -0.42 -10.90 19.26
N PHE A 173 -0.29 -11.81 18.30
CA PHE A 173 -1.21 -12.95 18.12
C PHE A 173 -0.50 -14.30 18.14
N ASP A 174 0.80 -14.35 18.44
CA ASP A 174 1.63 -15.57 18.47
C ASP A 174 1.53 -16.40 17.17
N VAL A 175 1.37 -15.71 16.03
CA VAL A 175 1.30 -16.33 14.70
C VAL A 175 2.70 -16.73 14.28
N ARG A 176 2.92 -18.02 14.01
CA ARG A 176 4.20 -18.52 13.52
C ARG A 176 4.33 -18.31 12.02
N PHE A 177 5.52 -17.91 11.58
CA PHE A 177 5.86 -17.77 10.16
C PHE A 177 6.51 -19.02 9.63
N ASP A 178 6.18 -19.31 8.38
CA ASP A 178 6.93 -20.27 7.59
C ASP A 178 8.23 -19.62 7.06
N SER A 179 9.22 -20.44 6.73
CA SER A 179 10.51 -20.02 6.16
C SER A 179 10.34 -19.17 4.88
N LEU A 180 9.33 -19.46 4.06
CA LEU A 180 9.03 -18.71 2.84
C LEU A 180 8.48 -17.31 3.15
N GLN A 181 7.70 -17.16 4.20
CA GLN A 181 7.22 -15.84 4.67
C GLN A 181 8.37 -15.00 5.23
N ALA A 182 9.30 -15.62 5.97
CA ALA A 182 10.52 -14.95 6.45
C ALA A 182 11.40 -14.47 5.27
N LEU A 183 11.54 -15.30 4.22
CA LEU A 183 12.21 -14.90 2.98
C LEU A 183 11.49 -13.73 2.31
N GLY A 184 10.15 -13.72 2.32
CA GLY A 184 9.34 -12.63 1.81
C GLY A 184 9.64 -11.30 2.52
N ILE A 185 9.76 -11.29 3.85
CA ILE A 185 10.15 -10.10 4.63
C ILE A 185 11.53 -9.61 4.19
N LEU A 186 12.50 -10.52 4.08
CA LEU A 186 13.86 -10.17 3.66
C LEU A 186 13.88 -9.53 2.26
N LEU A 187 13.12 -10.07 1.30
CA LEU A 187 13.04 -9.52 -0.05
C LEU A 187 12.42 -8.12 -0.06
N VAL A 188 11.39 -7.86 0.74
CA VAL A 188 10.81 -6.52 0.89
C VAL A 188 11.82 -5.52 1.45
N ILE A 189 12.58 -5.90 2.47
CA ILE A 189 13.63 -5.04 3.03
C ILE A 189 14.73 -4.75 1.99
N LEU A 190 15.16 -5.77 1.24
CA LEU A 190 16.13 -5.59 0.16
C LEU A 190 15.59 -4.70 -0.97
N ALA A 191 14.29 -4.77 -1.28
CA ALA A 191 13.65 -3.92 -2.26
C ALA A 191 13.78 -2.42 -1.91
N ILE A 192 13.63 -2.07 -0.63
CA ILE A 192 13.76 -0.68 -0.16
C ILE A 192 15.20 -0.18 -0.30
N ALA A 193 16.18 -1.06 -0.06
CA ALA A 193 17.59 -0.71 -0.17
C ALA A 193 18.10 -0.64 -1.63
N ALA A 194 17.46 -1.37 -2.56
CA ALA A 194 17.93 -1.54 -3.94
C ALA A 194 18.12 -0.22 -4.74
N PRO A 195 17.27 0.82 -4.63
CA PRO A 195 17.49 2.08 -5.35
C PRO A 195 18.74 2.85 -4.92
N GLY A 196 19.26 2.58 -3.73
CA GLY A 196 20.50 3.20 -3.22
C GLY A 196 21.78 2.41 -3.52
N LEU A 197 21.65 1.19 -4.04
CA LEU A 197 22.77 0.28 -4.28
C LEU A 197 23.26 0.28 -5.74
N VAL A 198 22.49 0.84 -6.66
CA VAL A 198 22.72 0.87 -8.12
C VAL A 198 22.41 2.25 -8.66
#